data_0ef4ddf61ba7c11c74bd22cdb5d05272
#
_entry.id   0ef4ddf61ba7c11c74bd22cdb5d05272
#
_cell.length_a   1.000
_cell.length_b   1.000
_cell.length_c   1.000
_cell.angle_alpha   90.00
_cell.angle_beta   90.00
_cell.angle_gamma   90.00
#
_symmetry.space_group_name_H-M   'P 1'
#
loop_
_entity.id
_entity.type
_entity.pdbx_description
1 polymer ?
#
loop_
_entity_poly.entity_id
_entity_poly.type
_entity_poly.pdbx_seq_one_letter_code
_entity_poly.pdbx_strand_id
1 'polypeptide(L)'
;MALTKQLIIEALAGRLIVSAQAYPGEPMRDSRTMAQVAASAVRGGAAAVRVQGIADIQAVRAAVEVPVIGLWKDGNAGVYITPTYQHAYAVALAGAHVVAVDGTRRPRPDGLSLEQTITRIHENTNALVMADCGSLDDALAAAKAGADFLGTTLAGYTEERPKTTGPDLELLRTMIEADVRIPVIAEGRIHTPSQASDAIRAGAHAVVVGTAITHPTTITSWFVDAMEV
;
A
#
# COMPACT_ATOMS: atom_id res chain seq x y z
N MET A 1 -1.36 18.72 -15.37
CA MET A 1 -1.66 19.43 -14.10
C MET A 1 -1.10 18.60 -12.94
N ALA A 2 -0.36 19.18 -12.01
CA ALA A 2 0.16 18.43 -10.86
C ALA A 2 -1.02 17.95 -10.00
N LEU A 3 -1.01 16.67 -9.59
CA LEU A 3 -2.01 16.12 -8.69
C LEU A 3 -1.79 16.70 -7.28
N THR A 4 -2.75 17.46 -6.79
CA THR A 4 -2.72 17.97 -5.41
C THR A 4 -3.17 16.90 -4.42
N LYS A 5 -2.83 17.05 -3.13
CA LYS A 5 -3.29 16.16 -2.05
C LYS A 5 -4.80 15.91 -2.13
N GLN A 6 -5.58 16.98 -2.24
CA GLN A 6 -7.04 16.89 -2.27
C GLN A 6 -7.54 16.07 -3.47
N LEU A 7 -6.97 16.30 -4.66
CA LEU A 7 -7.32 15.55 -5.87
C LEU A 7 -7.01 14.05 -5.75
N ILE A 8 -5.89 13.70 -5.10
CA ILE A 8 -5.53 12.29 -4.87
C ILE A 8 -6.52 11.66 -3.90
N ILE A 9 -6.84 12.31 -2.79
CA ILE A 9 -7.80 11.81 -1.80
C ILE A 9 -9.17 11.58 -2.47
N GLU A 10 -9.67 12.56 -3.21
CA GLU A 10 -10.96 12.45 -3.90
C GLU A 10 -10.97 11.35 -4.98
N ALA A 11 -9.89 11.21 -5.75
CA ALA A 11 -9.77 10.19 -6.78
C ALA A 11 -9.82 8.76 -6.23
N LEU A 12 -9.39 8.57 -4.98
CA LEU A 12 -9.35 7.26 -4.33
C LEU A 12 -10.66 6.90 -3.61
N ALA A 13 -11.53 7.86 -3.29
CA ALA A 13 -12.71 7.68 -2.46
C ALA A 13 -13.67 6.60 -3.03
N GLY A 14 -13.88 5.52 -2.28
CA GLY A 14 -14.72 4.39 -2.67
C GLY A 14 -14.14 3.53 -3.81
N ARG A 15 -12.85 3.67 -4.14
CA ARG A 15 -12.27 3.08 -5.35
C ARG A 15 -11.22 2.00 -5.05
N LEU A 16 -10.92 1.24 -6.11
CA LEU A 16 -9.92 0.18 -6.10
C LEU A 16 -8.54 0.75 -6.45
N ILE A 17 -7.56 0.34 -5.66
CA ILE A 17 -6.12 0.48 -5.92
C ILE A 17 -5.58 -0.92 -6.23
N VAL A 18 -4.86 -1.09 -7.33
CA VAL A 18 -4.27 -2.38 -7.65
C VAL A 18 -2.78 -2.38 -7.29
N SER A 19 -2.37 -3.35 -6.46
CA SER A 19 -0.97 -3.56 -6.11
C SER A 19 -0.29 -4.43 -7.16
N ALA A 20 0.50 -3.81 -8.03
CA ALA A 20 1.30 -4.46 -9.07
C ALA A 20 2.73 -4.68 -8.56
N GLN A 21 2.97 -5.82 -7.95
CA GLN A 21 4.27 -6.19 -7.37
C GLN A 21 4.56 -7.66 -7.71
N ALA A 22 5.80 -7.95 -8.10
CA ALA A 22 6.31 -9.32 -8.23
C ALA A 22 7.42 -9.57 -7.21
N TYR A 23 7.44 -10.76 -6.61
CA TYR A 23 8.44 -11.14 -5.62
C TYR A 23 9.76 -11.59 -6.28
N PRO A 24 10.90 -11.58 -5.56
CA PRO A 24 12.13 -12.17 -6.05
C PRO A 24 11.93 -13.61 -6.51
N GLY A 25 12.41 -13.95 -7.72
CA GLY A 25 12.24 -15.28 -8.30
C GLY A 25 10.94 -15.50 -9.10
N GLU A 26 9.98 -14.57 -9.03
CA GLU A 26 8.74 -14.65 -9.82
C GLU A 26 9.02 -14.42 -11.32
N PRO A 27 8.41 -15.22 -12.22
CA PRO A 27 8.59 -15.07 -13.68
C PRO A 27 8.20 -13.68 -14.21
N MET A 28 7.25 -13.01 -13.54
CA MET A 28 6.79 -11.68 -13.93
C MET A 28 7.62 -10.53 -13.33
N ARG A 29 8.72 -10.82 -12.61
CA ARG A 29 9.57 -9.80 -12.01
C ARG A 29 10.43 -9.07 -13.06
N ASP A 30 9.77 -8.20 -13.76
CA ASP A 30 10.36 -7.32 -14.78
C ASP A 30 9.56 -6.01 -14.81
N SER A 31 10.25 -4.87 -14.87
CA SER A 31 9.59 -3.55 -14.75
C SER A 31 8.66 -3.26 -15.94
N ARG A 32 8.95 -3.78 -17.14
CA ARG A 32 8.06 -3.66 -18.30
C ARG A 32 6.77 -4.45 -18.06
N THR A 33 6.89 -5.65 -17.50
CA THR A 33 5.74 -6.49 -17.15
C THR A 33 4.88 -5.80 -16.08
N MET A 34 5.50 -5.23 -15.05
CA MET A 34 4.76 -4.48 -14.02
C MET A 34 4.04 -3.26 -14.59
N ALA A 35 4.64 -2.55 -15.54
CA ALA A 35 3.99 -1.44 -16.24
C ALA A 35 2.78 -1.91 -17.08
N GLN A 36 2.87 -3.06 -17.76
CA GLN A 36 1.75 -3.63 -18.51
C GLN A 36 0.61 -4.09 -17.60
N VAL A 37 0.93 -4.72 -16.47
CA VAL A 37 -0.04 -5.12 -15.44
C VAL A 37 -0.76 -3.89 -14.88
N ALA A 38 -0.01 -2.85 -14.51
CA ALA A 38 -0.57 -1.60 -14.01
C ALA A 38 -1.49 -0.93 -15.04
N ALA A 39 -1.07 -0.83 -16.30
CA ALA A 39 -1.88 -0.26 -17.38
C ALA A 39 -3.16 -1.08 -17.62
N SER A 40 -3.09 -2.41 -17.53
CA SER A 40 -4.25 -3.29 -17.63
C SER A 40 -5.23 -3.10 -16.48
N ALA A 41 -4.72 -2.95 -15.24
CA ALA A 41 -5.53 -2.66 -14.06
C ALA A 41 -6.26 -1.31 -14.19
N VAL A 42 -5.58 -0.28 -14.68
CA VAL A 42 -6.18 1.05 -14.94
C VAL A 42 -7.27 0.96 -16.00
N ARG A 43 -7.08 0.22 -17.08
CA ARG A 43 -8.14 -0.05 -18.07
C ARG A 43 -9.34 -0.78 -17.48
N GLY A 44 -9.10 -1.62 -16.47
CA GLY A 44 -10.15 -2.29 -15.70
C GLY A 44 -10.86 -1.40 -14.69
N GLY A 45 -10.44 -0.14 -14.53
CA GLY A 45 -11.08 0.85 -13.65
C GLY A 45 -10.37 1.08 -12.31
N ALA A 46 -9.14 0.59 -12.13
CA ALA A 46 -8.34 0.94 -10.95
C ALA A 46 -8.08 2.45 -10.89
N ALA A 47 -8.37 3.07 -9.75
CA ALA A 47 -8.19 4.51 -9.55
C ALA A 47 -6.74 4.90 -9.20
N ALA A 48 -5.94 3.95 -8.76
CA ALA A 48 -4.51 4.09 -8.53
C ALA A 48 -3.82 2.73 -8.62
N VAL A 49 -2.49 2.76 -8.65
CA VAL A 49 -1.65 1.55 -8.58
C VAL A 49 -0.63 1.69 -7.46
N ARG A 50 -0.35 0.56 -6.78
CA ARG A 50 0.69 0.47 -5.76
C ARG A 50 1.84 -0.39 -6.28
N VAL A 51 3.07 0.11 -6.21
CA VAL A 51 4.24 -0.45 -6.92
C VAL A 51 5.46 -0.44 -6.02
N GLN A 52 6.28 -1.47 -6.12
CA GLN A 52 7.51 -1.57 -5.32
C GLN A 52 8.78 -1.51 -6.17
N GLY A 53 9.79 -0.77 -5.67
CA GLY A 53 11.10 -0.64 -6.30
C GLY A 53 11.18 0.49 -7.32
N ILE A 54 12.34 1.10 -7.39
CA ILE A 54 12.58 2.35 -8.16
C ILE A 54 12.31 2.15 -9.65
N ALA A 55 12.85 1.07 -10.25
CA ALA A 55 12.70 0.80 -11.68
C ALA A 55 11.22 0.54 -12.06
N ASP A 56 10.47 -0.20 -11.23
CA ASP A 56 9.06 -0.47 -11.47
C ASP A 56 8.22 0.80 -11.33
N ILE A 57 8.51 1.64 -10.32
CA ILE A 57 7.84 2.93 -10.15
C ILE A 57 8.03 3.80 -11.38
N GLN A 58 9.25 3.93 -11.89
CA GLN A 58 9.55 4.72 -13.09
C GLN A 58 8.82 4.18 -14.32
N ALA A 59 8.86 2.86 -14.54
CA ALA A 59 8.21 2.23 -15.68
C ALA A 59 6.67 2.37 -15.63
N VAL A 60 6.08 2.19 -14.45
CA VAL A 60 4.63 2.35 -14.25
C VAL A 60 4.22 3.82 -14.40
N ARG A 61 4.98 4.76 -13.85
CA ARG A 61 4.72 6.20 -14.01
C ARG A 61 4.69 6.64 -15.49
N ALA A 62 5.52 6.03 -16.32
CA ALA A 62 5.52 6.30 -17.76
C ALA A 62 4.31 5.67 -18.50
N ALA A 63 3.65 4.68 -17.88
CA ALA A 63 2.58 3.90 -18.52
C ALA A 63 1.16 4.27 -18.07
N VAL A 64 1.00 4.96 -16.92
CA VAL A 64 -0.32 5.31 -16.37
C VAL A 64 -0.39 6.77 -15.94
N GLU A 65 -1.61 7.35 -15.99
CA GLU A 65 -1.87 8.72 -15.55
C GLU A 65 -2.49 8.81 -14.16
N VAL A 66 -2.97 7.68 -13.61
CA VAL A 66 -3.55 7.61 -12.26
C VAL A 66 -2.47 7.78 -11.18
N PRO A 67 -2.85 8.14 -9.94
CA PRO A 67 -1.91 8.17 -8.82
C PRO A 67 -1.11 6.89 -8.68
N VAL A 68 0.19 7.01 -8.39
CA VAL A 68 1.09 5.89 -8.08
C VAL A 68 1.48 5.98 -6.61
N ILE A 69 1.20 4.92 -5.86
CA ILE A 69 1.67 4.68 -4.50
C ILE A 69 2.95 3.85 -4.61
N GLY A 70 4.08 4.44 -4.30
CA GLY A 70 5.38 3.79 -4.39
C GLY A 70 5.89 3.32 -3.03
N LEU A 71 6.64 2.23 -3.04
CA LEU A 71 7.39 1.75 -1.88
C LEU A 71 8.70 1.09 -2.33
N TRP A 72 9.59 0.84 -1.37
CA TRP A 72 10.80 0.06 -1.61
C TRP A 72 11.01 -0.92 -0.45
N LYS A 73 10.89 -2.22 -0.75
CA LYS A 73 11.20 -3.25 0.25
C LYS A 73 12.70 -3.50 0.28
N ASP A 74 13.29 -3.32 1.45
CA ASP A 74 14.68 -3.65 1.73
C ASP A 74 14.76 -4.56 2.96
N GLY A 75 15.29 -5.78 2.77
CA GLY A 75 15.22 -6.86 3.76
C GLY A 75 13.85 -7.55 3.83
N ASN A 76 13.67 -8.34 4.90
CA ASN A 76 12.47 -9.17 5.12
C ASN A 76 12.07 -9.28 6.60
N ALA A 77 12.74 -8.56 7.48
CA ALA A 77 12.49 -8.58 8.93
C ALA A 77 12.48 -7.17 9.51
N GLY A 78 11.83 -6.99 10.63
CA GLY A 78 11.69 -5.69 11.27
C GLY A 78 10.93 -4.69 10.39
N VAL A 79 11.41 -3.47 10.30
CA VAL A 79 10.91 -2.42 9.40
C VAL A 79 11.58 -2.59 8.04
N TYR A 80 10.88 -3.10 7.04
CA TYR A 80 11.41 -3.40 5.70
C TYR A 80 10.65 -2.70 4.55
N ILE A 81 9.46 -2.16 4.80
CA ILE A 81 8.72 -1.37 3.81
C ILE A 81 9.20 0.06 3.87
N THR A 82 9.97 0.48 2.87
CA THR A 82 10.56 1.82 2.78
C THR A 82 11.21 2.21 4.13
N PRO A 83 12.23 1.45 4.56
CA PRO A 83 12.64 1.41 5.97
C PRO A 83 13.32 2.68 6.48
N THR A 84 13.86 3.51 5.59
CA THR A 84 14.58 4.74 5.95
C THR A 84 14.07 5.95 5.18
N TYR A 85 14.40 7.15 5.66
CA TYR A 85 14.14 8.38 4.91
C TYR A 85 14.76 8.36 3.51
N GLN A 86 15.97 7.82 3.34
CA GLN A 86 16.63 7.76 2.04
C GLN A 86 15.85 6.90 1.04
N HIS A 87 15.30 5.75 1.48
CA HIS A 87 14.41 4.93 0.65
C HIS A 87 13.16 5.70 0.25
N ALA A 88 12.53 6.38 1.20
CA ALA A 88 11.33 7.18 0.96
C ALA A 88 11.58 8.32 -0.03
N TYR A 89 12.70 9.02 0.13
CA TYR A 89 13.11 10.08 -0.77
C TYR A 89 13.36 9.58 -2.20
N ALA A 90 14.06 8.44 -2.34
CA ALA A 90 14.29 7.81 -3.65
C ALA A 90 12.98 7.38 -4.32
N VAL A 91 12.03 6.81 -3.56
CA VAL A 91 10.69 6.45 -4.04
C VAL A 91 9.93 7.68 -4.56
N ALA A 92 9.95 8.79 -3.83
CA ALA A 92 9.35 10.04 -4.26
C ALA A 92 9.99 10.57 -5.55
N LEU A 93 11.32 10.59 -5.63
CA LEU A 93 12.06 11.03 -6.82
C LEU A 93 11.85 10.11 -8.04
N ALA A 94 11.55 8.83 -7.83
CA ALA A 94 11.18 7.91 -8.91
C ALA A 94 9.81 8.24 -9.53
N GLY A 95 9.05 9.16 -8.93
CA GLY A 95 7.79 9.68 -9.44
C GLY A 95 6.54 9.16 -8.71
N ALA A 96 6.68 8.55 -7.54
CA ALA A 96 5.53 8.21 -6.70
C ALA A 96 4.81 9.48 -6.24
N HIS A 97 3.48 9.48 -6.33
CA HIS A 97 2.65 10.56 -5.78
C HIS A 97 2.40 10.37 -4.29
N VAL A 98 2.40 9.13 -3.84
CA VAL A 98 2.27 8.72 -2.45
C VAL A 98 3.41 7.76 -2.14
N VAL A 99 4.14 8.00 -1.06
CA VAL A 99 5.18 7.08 -0.56
C VAL A 99 4.58 6.23 0.55
N ALA A 100 4.51 4.91 0.34
CA ALA A 100 4.10 4.00 1.40
C ALA A 100 5.32 3.63 2.25
N VAL A 101 5.18 3.79 3.56
CA VAL A 101 6.21 3.51 4.56
C VAL A 101 5.67 2.56 5.62
N ASP A 102 6.53 1.79 6.25
CA ASP A 102 6.17 1.08 7.48
C ASP A 102 5.70 2.11 8.53
N GLY A 103 4.44 2.02 8.90
CA GLY A 103 3.79 2.93 9.85
C GLY A 103 3.80 2.45 11.30
N THR A 104 4.51 1.34 11.58
CA THR A 104 4.56 0.77 12.92
C THR A 104 5.46 1.55 13.86
N ARG A 105 5.29 1.32 15.16
CA ARG A 105 6.12 1.91 16.24
C ARG A 105 7.47 1.22 16.40
N ARG A 106 7.80 0.24 15.54
CA ARG A 106 9.09 -0.46 15.55
C ARG A 106 10.24 0.49 15.19
N PRO A 107 11.44 0.29 15.76
CA PRO A 107 12.59 1.14 15.48
C PRO A 107 13.01 1.03 14.01
N ARG A 108 13.28 2.19 13.38
CA ARG A 108 13.75 2.28 12.01
C ARG A 108 15.28 2.09 11.94
N PRO A 109 15.81 1.50 10.84
CA PRO A 109 17.23 1.23 10.69
C PRO A 109 18.11 2.49 10.70
N ASP A 110 17.57 3.64 10.28
CA ASP A 110 18.30 4.93 10.27
C ASP A 110 18.18 5.71 11.57
N GLY A 111 17.52 5.16 12.59
CA GLY A 111 17.32 5.76 13.90
C GLY A 111 16.33 6.94 13.93
N LEU A 112 15.68 7.27 12.81
CA LEU A 112 14.67 8.33 12.77
C LEU A 112 13.34 7.81 13.32
N SER A 113 12.57 8.70 13.95
CA SER A 113 11.16 8.41 14.26
C SER A 113 10.32 8.46 12.98
N LEU A 114 9.11 7.87 13.03
CA LEU A 114 8.14 7.97 11.93
C LEU A 114 7.80 9.44 11.62
N GLU A 115 7.59 10.26 12.64
CA GLU A 115 7.33 11.69 12.52
C GLU A 115 8.47 12.42 11.78
N GLN A 116 9.72 12.19 12.19
CA GLN A 116 10.88 12.79 11.53
C GLN A 116 10.98 12.35 10.06
N THR A 117 10.68 11.09 9.77
CA THR A 117 10.68 10.57 8.39
C THR A 117 9.60 11.24 7.56
N ILE A 118 8.36 11.32 8.05
CA ILE A 118 7.23 11.96 7.34
C ILE A 118 7.49 13.44 7.13
N THR A 119 7.92 14.16 8.17
CA THR A 119 8.26 15.59 8.07
C THR A 119 9.29 15.85 6.97
N ARG A 120 10.37 15.07 6.94
CA ARG A 120 11.39 15.22 5.90
C ARG A 120 10.89 14.90 4.49
N ILE A 121 10.00 13.92 4.34
CA ILE A 121 9.38 13.63 3.03
C ILE A 121 8.57 14.85 2.56
N HIS A 122 7.72 15.41 3.42
CA HIS A 122 6.89 16.57 3.09
C HIS A 122 7.72 17.84 2.83
N GLU A 123 8.81 18.05 3.55
CA GLU A 123 9.67 19.22 3.37
C GLU A 123 10.51 19.16 2.08
N ASN A 124 10.91 17.96 1.65
CA ASN A 124 11.87 17.79 0.56
C ASN A 124 11.25 17.21 -0.73
N THR A 125 9.96 16.88 -0.70
CA THR A 125 9.25 16.32 -1.87
C THR A 125 7.81 16.84 -1.92
N ASN A 126 7.13 16.59 -3.04
CA ASN A 126 5.69 16.83 -3.18
C ASN A 126 4.86 15.55 -2.92
N ALA A 127 5.47 14.48 -2.46
CA ALA A 127 4.80 13.20 -2.22
C ALA A 127 4.00 13.23 -0.92
N LEU A 128 2.83 12.60 -0.95
CA LEU A 128 2.07 12.25 0.25
C LEU A 128 2.65 11.00 0.90
N VAL A 129 2.28 10.74 2.15
CA VAL A 129 2.73 9.57 2.90
C VAL A 129 1.55 8.68 3.28
N MET A 130 1.62 7.40 2.90
CA MET A 130 0.75 6.32 3.39
C MET A 130 1.51 5.50 4.42
N ALA A 131 0.99 5.42 5.64
CA ALA A 131 1.56 4.62 6.71
C ALA A 131 0.91 3.23 6.74
N ASP A 132 1.70 2.19 6.50
CA ASP A 132 1.28 0.79 6.59
C ASP A 132 1.28 0.35 8.06
N CYS A 133 0.09 0.18 8.66
CA CYS A 133 -0.11 -0.10 10.07
C CYS A 133 -0.42 -1.57 10.33
N GLY A 134 0.04 -2.10 11.49
CA GLY A 134 -0.26 -3.43 11.98
C GLY A 134 -1.31 -3.46 13.07
N SER A 135 -1.57 -2.33 13.73
CA SER A 135 -2.49 -2.19 14.86
C SER A 135 -3.15 -0.81 14.90
N LEU A 136 -4.14 -0.65 15.80
CA LEU A 136 -4.76 0.65 16.08
C LEU A 136 -3.75 1.64 16.67
N ASP A 137 -2.89 1.18 17.56
CA ASP A 137 -1.87 2.04 18.18
C ASP A 137 -0.86 2.58 17.15
N ASP A 138 -0.51 1.75 16.15
CA ASP A 138 0.32 2.20 15.02
C ASP A 138 -0.41 3.27 14.21
N ALA A 139 -1.70 3.07 13.93
CA ALA A 139 -2.51 4.02 13.18
C ALA A 139 -2.63 5.37 13.88
N LEU A 140 -2.88 5.37 15.19
CA LEU A 140 -2.95 6.59 16.00
C LEU A 140 -1.60 7.32 16.03
N ALA A 141 -0.51 6.57 16.19
CA ALA A 141 0.84 7.12 16.16
C ALA A 141 1.19 7.72 14.78
N ALA A 142 0.85 7.01 13.69
CA ALA A 142 1.09 7.48 12.33
C ALA A 142 0.25 8.71 11.96
N ALA A 143 -1.02 8.76 12.38
CA ALA A 143 -1.87 9.94 12.22
C ALA A 143 -1.29 11.15 12.94
N LYS A 144 -0.84 10.99 14.19
CA LYS A 144 -0.15 12.02 14.97
C LYS A 144 1.17 12.46 14.33
N ALA A 145 1.89 11.52 13.71
CA ALA A 145 3.15 11.78 12.99
C ALA A 145 2.95 12.54 11.68
N GLY A 146 1.71 12.77 11.22
CA GLY A 146 1.40 13.56 10.03
C GLY A 146 1.24 12.74 8.75
N ALA A 147 0.96 11.45 8.83
CA ALA A 147 0.63 10.65 7.65
C ALA A 147 -0.60 11.20 6.91
N ASP A 148 -0.64 11.04 5.59
CA ASP A 148 -1.77 11.49 4.75
C ASP A 148 -2.81 10.38 4.54
N PHE A 149 -2.37 9.13 4.62
CA PHE A 149 -3.21 7.92 4.55
C PHE A 149 -2.73 6.89 5.58
N LEU A 150 -3.66 6.06 6.06
CA LEU A 150 -3.36 4.86 6.84
C LEU A 150 -3.74 3.63 6.05
N GLY A 151 -2.95 2.56 6.14
CA GLY A 151 -3.24 1.27 5.54
C GLY A 151 -3.27 0.15 6.58
N THR A 152 -4.17 -0.84 6.44
CA THR A 152 -4.19 -2.04 7.28
C THR A 152 -3.17 -3.10 6.81
N THR A 153 -2.20 -2.71 5.99
CA THR A 153 -1.26 -3.55 5.25
C THR A 153 -0.50 -4.54 6.12
N LEU A 154 -0.07 -4.12 7.30
CA LEU A 154 0.74 -4.92 8.21
C LEU A 154 -0.07 -5.68 9.27
N ALA A 155 -1.40 -5.64 9.22
CA ALA A 155 -2.27 -6.43 10.10
C ALA A 155 -1.97 -7.93 9.98
N GLY A 156 -1.57 -8.57 11.08
CA GLY A 156 -1.17 -9.98 11.11
C GLY A 156 0.21 -10.29 10.53
N TYR A 157 1.02 -9.25 10.25
CA TYR A 157 2.43 -9.36 9.87
C TYR A 157 3.37 -8.75 10.91
N THR A 158 2.80 -8.30 12.02
CA THR A 158 3.49 -7.90 13.25
C THR A 158 2.97 -8.74 14.41
N GLU A 159 3.65 -8.74 15.54
CA GLU A 159 3.26 -9.55 16.70
C GLU A 159 2.00 -9.03 17.41
N GLU A 160 1.52 -7.82 17.07
CA GLU A 160 0.41 -7.15 17.76
C GLU A 160 -0.97 -7.71 17.43
N ARG A 161 -1.12 -8.36 16.27
CA ARG A 161 -2.41 -8.96 15.85
C ARG A 161 -2.21 -10.31 15.18
N PRO A 162 -3.14 -11.28 15.39
CA PRO A 162 -3.10 -12.55 14.69
C PRO A 162 -3.34 -12.37 13.20
N LYS A 163 -2.71 -13.20 12.38
CA LYS A 163 -2.94 -13.24 10.94
C LYS A 163 -4.28 -13.93 10.65
N THR A 164 -5.18 -13.20 9.99
CA THR A 164 -6.48 -13.72 9.52
C THR A 164 -6.37 -14.35 8.13
N THR A 165 -7.33 -15.19 7.74
CA THR A 165 -7.40 -15.78 6.39
C THR A 165 -7.87 -14.80 5.33
N GLY A 166 -8.69 -13.81 5.71
CA GLY A 166 -9.16 -12.69 4.88
C GLY A 166 -8.65 -11.35 5.38
N PRO A 167 -9.21 -10.22 4.88
CA PRO A 167 -8.89 -8.89 5.37
C PRO A 167 -9.23 -8.74 6.86
N ASP A 168 -8.43 -7.96 7.58
CA ASP A 168 -8.70 -7.64 8.99
C ASP A 168 -9.72 -6.49 9.07
N LEU A 169 -11.00 -6.84 8.90
CA LEU A 169 -12.11 -5.88 8.97
C LEU A 169 -12.36 -5.36 10.39
N GLU A 170 -11.92 -6.09 11.42
CA GLU A 170 -11.99 -5.63 12.81
C GLU A 170 -11.04 -4.46 13.03
N LEU A 171 -9.76 -4.60 12.63
CA LEU A 171 -8.81 -3.48 12.70
C LEU A 171 -9.31 -2.28 11.89
N LEU A 172 -9.82 -2.52 10.67
CA LEU A 172 -10.36 -1.45 9.85
C LEU A 172 -11.45 -0.66 10.59
N ARG A 173 -12.43 -1.34 11.18
CA ARG A 173 -13.52 -0.70 11.93
C ARG A 173 -13.00 0.07 13.14
N THR A 174 -12.09 -0.51 13.92
CA THR A 174 -11.51 0.18 15.08
C THR A 174 -10.74 1.45 14.68
N MET A 175 -10.03 1.45 13.55
CA MET A 175 -9.36 2.66 13.03
C MET A 175 -10.38 3.73 12.60
N ILE A 176 -11.49 3.34 11.97
CA ILE A 176 -12.58 4.26 11.56
C ILE A 176 -13.28 4.84 12.81
N GLU A 177 -13.62 4.00 13.79
CA GLU A 177 -14.31 4.41 15.02
C GLU A 177 -13.43 5.31 15.90
N ALA A 178 -12.12 5.15 15.84
CA ALA A 178 -11.17 6.01 16.56
C ALA A 178 -11.05 7.44 16.00
N ASP A 179 -11.77 7.76 14.92
CA ASP A 179 -11.79 9.09 14.27
C ASP A 179 -10.37 9.65 14.02
N VAL A 180 -9.53 8.84 13.38
CA VAL A 180 -8.13 9.21 13.07
C VAL A 180 -8.00 10.43 12.14
N ARG A 181 -9.12 10.96 11.61
CA ARG A 181 -9.25 12.18 10.78
C ARG A 181 -8.47 12.20 9.49
N ILE A 182 -7.93 11.06 9.07
CA ILE A 182 -7.27 10.86 7.78
C ILE A 182 -7.80 9.59 7.11
N PRO A 183 -7.77 9.51 5.76
CA PRO A 183 -8.34 8.38 5.04
C PRO A 183 -7.68 7.06 5.43
N VAL A 184 -8.48 6.03 5.71
CA VAL A 184 -8.05 4.67 6.00
C VAL A 184 -8.26 3.79 4.78
N ILE A 185 -7.20 3.13 4.31
CA ILE A 185 -7.19 2.25 3.15
C ILE A 185 -7.12 0.80 3.65
N ALA A 186 -8.08 -0.02 3.21
CA ALA A 186 -8.05 -1.45 3.51
C ALA A 186 -7.07 -2.16 2.58
N GLU A 187 -6.09 -2.82 3.14
CA GLU A 187 -5.11 -3.63 2.40
C GLU A 187 -4.77 -4.90 3.17
N GLY A 188 -4.53 -5.97 2.43
CA GLY A 188 -4.07 -7.25 2.96
C GLY A 188 -5.13 -8.34 2.88
N ARG A 189 -4.77 -9.46 2.22
CA ARG A 189 -5.59 -10.68 2.11
C ARG A 189 -7.01 -10.47 1.57
N ILE A 190 -7.21 -9.47 0.72
CA ILE A 190 -8.46 -9.26 -0.02
C ILE A 190 -8.36 -10.11 -1.29
N HIS A 191 -9.07 -11.21 -1.33
CA HIS A 191 -8.96 -12.24 -2.37
C HIS A 191 -10.18 -12.33 -3.29
N THR A 192 -11.30 -11.72 -2.88
CA THR A 192 -12.55 -11.75 -3.65
C THR A 192 -13.17 -10.36 -3.80
N PRO A 193 -13.97 -10.12 -4.86
CA PRO A 193 -14.72 -8.87 -5.02
C PRO A 193 -15.66 -8.58 -3.84
N SER A 194 -16.26 -9.61 -3.22
CA SER A 194 -17.11 -9.43 -2.04
C SER A 194 -16.33 -8.89 -0.85
N GLN A 195 -15.11 -9.41 -0.58
CA GLN A 195 -14.27 -8.89 0.50
C GLN A 195 -13.87 -7.42 0.27
N ALA A 196 -13.60 -7.02 -0.98
CA ALA A 196 -13.34 -5.62 -1.30
C ALA A 196 -14.58 -4.75 -1.03
N SER A 197 -15.77 -5.21 -1.43
CA SER A 197 -17.04 -4.54 -1.15
C SER A 197 -17.34 -4.46 0.35
N ASP A 198 -17.03 -5.52 1.12
CA ASP A 198 -17.18 -5.53 2.58
C ASP A 198 -16.28 -4.50 3.26
N ALA A 199 -15.04 -4.35 2.78
CA ALA A 199 -14.12 -3.34 3.30
C ALA A 199 -14.64 -1.91 3.05
N ILE A 200 -15.18 -1.61 1.85
CA ILE A 200 -15.81 -0.31 1.57
C ILE A 200 -17.01 -0.09 2.49
N ARG A 201 -17.90 -1.10 2.65
CA ARG A 201 -19.06 -1.00 3.55
C ARG A 201 -18.67 -0.82 5.02
N ALA A 202 -17.49 -1.34 5.40
CA ALA A 202 -16.94 -1.14 6.74
C ALA A 202 -16.32 0.26 6.95
N GLY A 203 -16.32 1.13 5.94
CA GLY A 203 -15.88 2.51 6.02
C GLY A 203 -14.48 2.77 5.44
N ALA A 204 -13.86 1.81 4.76
CA ALA A 204 -12.59 2.08 4.08
C ALA A 204 -12.75 3.18 3.04
N HIS A 205 -11.80 4.12 3.03
CA HIS A 205 -11.74 5.17 2.02
C HIS A 205 -11.43 4.61 0.63
N ALA A 206 -10.57 3.61 0.55
CA ALA A 206 -10.21 2.87 -0.65
C ALA A 206 -9.80 1.44 -0.29
N VAL A 207 -9.67 0.57 -1.29
CA VAL A 207 -9.25 -0.82 -1.10
C VAL A 207 -8.06 -1.12 -1.99
N VAL A 208 -7.01 -1.73 -1.44
CA VAL A 208 -5.87 -2.26 -2.20
C VAL A 208 -6.00 -3.76 -2.38
N VAL A 209 -5.99 -4.21 -3.63
CA VAL A 209 -5.93 -5.63 -3.98
C VAL A 209 -4.66 -5.91 -4.77
N GLY A 210 -3.86 -6.85 -4.27
CA GLY A 210 -2.62 -7.29 -4.93
C GLY A 210 -2.78 -8.70 -5.49
N THR A 211 -2.49 -9.70 -4.68
CA THR A 211 -2.36 -11.12 -5.05
C THR A 211 -3.49 -11.63 -5.94
N ALA A 212 -4.73 -11.34 -5.61
CA ALA A 212 -5.90 -11.81 -6.35
C ALA A 212 -6.05 -11.23 -7.77
N ILE A 213 -5.27 -10.20 -8.11
CA ILE A 213 -5.32 -9.57 -9.46
C ILE A 213 -3.97 -9.74 -10.18
N THR A 214 -2.86 -9.64 -9.47
CA THR A 214 -1.55 -9.44 -10.10
C THR A 214 -0.56 -10.58 -9.87
N HIS A 215 -0.96 -11.69 -9.20
CA HIS A 215 -0.07 -12.77 -8.81
C HIS A 215 -0.50 -14.13 -9.38
N PRO A 216 -0.30 -14.37 -10.69
CA PRO A 216 -0.79 -15.58 -11.36
C PRO A 216 -0.34 -16.89 -10.71
N THR A 217 0.91 -16.95 -10.21
CA THR A 217 1.43 -18.13 -9.49
C THR A 217 0.51 -18.53 -8.34
N THR A 218 0.20 -17.57 -7.45
CA THR A 218 -0.66 -17.84 -6.28
C THR A 218 -2.11 -18.09 -6.69
N ILE A 219 -2.64 -17.31 -7.65
CA ILE A 219 -4.02 -17.51 -8.12
C ILE A 219 -4.16 -18.90 -8.72
N THR A 220 -3.20 -19.34 -9.53
CA THR A 220 -3.20 -20.69 -10.12
C THR A 220 -3.17 -21.76 -9.02
N SER A 221 -2.31 -21.61 -7.98
CA SER A 221 -2.28 -22.59 -6.89
C SER A 221 -3.62 -22.71 -6.17
N TRP A 222 -4.35 -21.61 -5.94
CA TRP A 222 -5.68 -21.68 -5.34
C TRP A 222 -6.67 -22.54 -6.14
N PHE A 223 -6.59 -22.51 -7.48
CA PHE A 223 -7.43 -23.38 -8.31
C PHE A 223 -6.97 -24.83 -8.26
N VAL A 224 -5.66 -25.08 -8.32
CA VAL A 224 -5.09 -26.44 -8.22
C VAL A 224 -5.49 -27.07 -6.89
N ASP A 225 -5.22 -26.38 -5.77
CA ASP A 225 -5.52 -26.87 -4.41
C ASP A 225 -7.01 -27.18 -4.23
N ALA A 226 -7.90 -26.36 -4.84
CA ALA A 226 -9.35 -26.57 -4.78
C ALA A 226 -9.84 -27.76 -5.64
N MET A 227 -9.03 -28.24 -6.56
CA MET A 227 -9.35 -29.41 -7.43
C MET A 227 -8.75 -30.70 -6.91
N GLU A 228 -7.82 -30.67 -5.97
CA GLU A 228 -7.30 -31.85 -5.28
C GLU A 228 -8.36 -32.32 -4.25
N VAL A 229 -9.07 -33.42 -4.61
CA VAL A 229 -10.14 -34.05 -3.78
C VAL A 229 -9.57 -35.25 -3.04
#